data_915bafae98fbeeb218ca74eca0b9368f
#
_entry.id   915bafae98fbeeb218ca74eca0b9368f
#
_cell.length_a   1.000
_cell.length_b   1.000
_cell.length_c   1.000
_cell.angle_alpha   90.00
_cell.angle_beta   90.00
_cell.angle_gamma   90.00
#
_symmetry.space_group_name_H-M   'P 1'
#
loop_
_entity.id
_entity.type
_entity.pdbx_description
1 polymer ?
#
loop_
_entity_poly.entity_id
_entity_poly.type
_entity_poly.pdbx_seq_one_letter_code
_entity_poly.pdbx_strand_id
1 'polypeptide(L)'
;MRLHPPQQIERFTSGGWWTGDTVDGLFRAQVSARPDAIAIVDPLNKPSLMDGAARRLTWAQLGAEADRIAAVLLETGVAQGDVVAVQLPNSVELAVTFLAVARIGAVVTPLPVQYREYELAQAIRLAAVKVLVTAERVGDRDNAEIVRRLDVPAPPIVLAWGDPARDLETAVADPAMLAAHLKGLETDPNDCLTICWTSGTEATPKGVPRCHYDWFAVESNTTAAPSLHGGDVVLNPFPMVNMAGIGGVFLPWLRTGFQMVQHHPFDLLVYLDQITEERVTYTLAPPALLTMLLRKPEMLERYDISSLTRIGSGSAPLPPWMVRGWQERYGIAVINFFGSNEGIALLSDPVNIPDPEERARFFPRPGVPGGAWPGTLAASSVKLVDPASGEEITEPGRPGELHLSGPTVFAGYLAGTADADPFDEDGYLITGDVFEIDGPDGRYLRYVDRAKDLIIRGGMNIAPAELESLLAGHPAVVEVAIVGYPDGVLGERVCAVVAPRDDVDLPSLVDFLKEKGIASYKLPERLEIVEALPRNAVGKILKRDLRERL
;
A
#
# COMPACT_ATOMS: atom_id res chain seq x y z
N MET A 1 -14.47 -8.45 -16.52
CA MET A 1 -14.50 -6.99 -16.80
C MET A 1 -13.15 -6.59 -17.38
N ARG A 2 -13.10 -6.09 -18.61
CA ARG A 2 -11.89 -5.55 -19.24
C ARG A 2 -11.80 -4.05 -18.94
N LEU A 3 -10.61 -3.57 -18.58
CA LEU A 3 -10.46 -2.22 -18.02
C LEU A 3 -9.96 -1.19 -19.03
N HIS A 4 -8.90 -1.50 -19.77
CA HIS A 4 -8.26 -0.52 -20.67
C HIS A 4 -8.75 -0.62 -22.11
N PRO A 5 -8.83 0.51 -22.84
CA PRO A 5 -9.21 0.53 -24.25
C PRO A 5 -8.07 -0.02 -25.14
N PRO A 6 -8.39 -0.55 -26.35
CA PRO A 6 -7.42 -1.14 -27.24
C PRO A 6 -6.20 -0.26 -27.58
N GLN A 7 -6.41 1.05 -27.76
CA GLN A 7 -5.35 2.00 -28.08
C GLN A 7 -4.29 2.11 -26.97
N GLN A 8 -4.74 2.08 -25.70
CA GLN A 8 -3.82 2.13 -24.56
C GLN A 8 -3.06 0.80 -24.42
N ILE A 9 -3.73 -0.34 -24.66
CA ILE A 9 -3.11 -1.66 -24.69
C ILE A 9 -2.01 -1.68 -25.75
N GLU A 10 -2.33 -1.29 -27.00
CA GLU A 10 -1.37 -1.23 -28.09
C GLU A 10 -0.15 -0.35 -27.76
N ARG A 11 -0.41 0.85 -27.20
CA ARG A 11 0.64 1.79 -26.79
C ARG A 11 1.64 1.16 -25.82
N PHE A 12 1.15 0.54 -24.76
CA PHE A 12 2.03 0.05 -23.70
C PHE A 12 2.59 -1.35 -23.95
N THR A 13 1.89 -2.20 -24.72
CA THR A 13 2.43 -3.52 -25.11
C THR A 13 3.51 -3.37 -26.20
N SER A 14 3.32 -2.49 -27.20
CA SER A 14 4.34 -2.25 -28.22
C SER A 14 5.63 -1.64 -27.65
N GLY A 15 5.51 -0.89 -26.55
CA GLY A 15 6.66 -0.36 -25.79
C GLY A 15 7.31 -1.37 -24.83
N GLY A 16 6.71 -2.55 -24.66
CA GLY A 16 7.22 -3.57 -23.73
C GLY A 16 6.92 -3.27 -22.25
N TRP A 17 6.06 -2.29 -21.96
CA TRP A 17 5.72 -1.91 -20.59
C TRP A 17 4.61 -2.79 -20.00
N TRP A 18 3.71 -3.26 -20.84
CA TRP A 18 2.71 -4.26 -20.52
C TRP A 18 3.07 -5.58 -21.21
N THR A 19 3.12 -6.63 -20.42
CA THR A 19 3.45 -7.98 -20.88
C THR A 19 2.19 -8.86 -20.90
N GLY A 20 2.26 -10.03 -21.52
CA GLY A 20 1.19 -11.02 -21.49
C GLY A 20 1.08 -11.80 -20.17
N ASP A 21 1.79 -11.36 -19.12
CA ASP A 21 1.81 -12.07 -17.84
C ASP A 21 0.46 -11.99 -17.12
N THR A 22 0.12 -13.07 -16.43
CA THR A 22 -1.01 -13.15 -15.50
C THR A 22 -0.55 -13.68 -14.14
N VAL A 23 -1.30 -13.39 -13.08
CA VAL A 23 -0.99 -13.87 -11.73
C VAL A 23 -0.90 -15.40 -11.70
N ASP A 24 -1.87 -16.10 -12.28
CA ASP A 24 -1.83 -17.56 -12.32
C ASP A 24 -0.66 -18.08 -13.17
N GLY A 25 -0.35 -17.43 -14.30
CA GLY A 25 0.78 -17.80 -15.15
C GLY A 25 2.11 -17.73 -14.43
N LEU A 26 2.41 -16.62 -13.75
CA LEU A 26 3.63 -16.46 -12.95
C LEU A 26 3.67 -17.44 -11.77
N PHE A 27 2.55 -17.60 -11.08
CA PHE A 27 2.46 -18.56 -9.99
C PHE A 27 2.81 -19.99 -10.44
N ARG A 28 2.22 -20.48 -11.54
CA ARG A 28 2.51 -21.81 -12.10
C ARG A 28 3.95 -21.95 -12.57
N ALA A 29 4.53 -20.88 -13.09
CA ALA A 29 5.96 -20.87 -13.44
C ALA A 29 6.84 -21.11 -12.20
N GLN A 30 6.54 -20.48 -11.05
CA GLN A 30 7.28 -20.73 -9.80
C GLN A 30 7.06 -22.15 -9.27
N VAL A 31 5.81 -22.64 -9.26
CA VAL A 31 5.50 -24.03 -8.86
C VAL A 31 6.30 -25.04 -9.69
N SER A 32 6.43 -24.81 -10.99
CA SER A 32 7.20 -25.66 -11.89
C SER A 32 8.71 -25.54 -11.72
N ALA A 33 9.22 -24.32 -11.56
CA ALA A 33 10.65 -24.05 -11.53
C ALA A 33 11.34 -24.40 -10.20
N ARG A 34 10.61 -24.29 -9.07
CA ARG A 34 11.16 -24.48 -7.72
C ARG A 34 10.19 -25.16 -6.75
N PRO A 35 9.65 -26.37 -7.10
CA PRO A 35 8.57 -27.01 -6.34
C PRO A 35 8.87 -27.21 -4.85
N ASP A 36 10.11 -27.52 -4.51
CA ASP A 36 10.54 -27.87 -3.16
C ASP A 36 11.04 -26.67 -2.33
N ALA A 37 11.20 -25.49 -2.96
CA ALA A 37 11.61 -24.28 -2.24
C ALA A 37 10.44 -23.75 -1.39
N ILE A 38 10.76 -23.19 -0.20
CA ILE A 38 9.75 -22.55 0.64
C ILE A 38 9.24 -21.30 -0.08
N ALA A 39 7.93 -21.27 -0.31
CA ALA A 39 7.23 -20.15 -0.95
C ALA A 39 6.76 -19.12 0.09
N ILE A 40 6.11 -19.60 1.15
CA ILE A 40 5.43 -18.75 2.12
C ILE A 40 5.50 -19.33 3.54
N VAL A 41 5.57 -18.44 4.52
CA VAL A 41 5.63 -18.73 5.96
C VAL A 41 4.60 -17.89 6.69
N ASP A 42 3.82 -18.51 7.57
CA ASP A 42 2.85 -17.84 8.43
C ASP A 42 3.53 -16.96 9.50
N PRO A 43 2.79 -15.99 10.07
CA PRO A 43 3.27 -15.26 11.26
C PRO A 43 3.45 -16.21 12.46
N LEU A 44 4.46 -15.96 13.29
CA LEU A 44 4.75 -16.77 14.48
C LEU A 44 3.57 -16.80 15.48
N ASN A 45 2.81 -15.71 15.55
CA ASN A 45 1.66 -15.55 16.43
C ASN A 45 0.32 -16.01 15.79
N LYS A 46 0.34 -16.75 14.68
CA LYS A 46 -0.88 -17.20 13.98
C LYS A 46 -1.94 -17.82 14.90
N PRO A 47 -1.62 -18.68 15.89
CA PRO A 47 -2.65 -19.28 16.77
C PRO A 47 -3.47 -18.25 17.57
N SER A 48 -2.93 -17.04 17.78
CA SER A 48 -3.68 -15.93 18.40
C SER A 48 -4.50 -15.12 17.40
N LEU A 49 -4.24 -15.28 16.11
CA LEU A 49 -4.93 -14.56 15.04
C LEU A 49 -6.15 -15.29 14.52
N MET A 50 -6.00 -16.56 14.23
CA MET A 50 -7.03 -17.42 13.63
C MET A 50 -6.77 -18.87 14.01
N ASP A 51 -7.74 -19.72 13.75
CA ASP A 51 -7.63 -21.14 14.03
C ASP A 51 -6.58 -21.80 13.12
N GLY A 52 -5.97 -22.87 13.60
CA GLY A 52 -4.91 -23.61 12.93
C GLY A 52 -3.49 -23.23 13.39
N ALA A 53 -2.55 -24.12 13.10
CA ALA A 53 -1.14 -23.92 13.39
C ALA A 53 -0.46 -23.04 12.35
N ALA A 54 0.65 -22.38 12.72
CA ALA A 54 1.50 -21.69 11.75
C ALA A 54 2.11 -22.70 10.76
N ARG A 55 2.08 -22.39 9.48
CA ARG A 55 2.51 -23.26 8.38
C ARG A 55 3.66 -22.66 7.59
N ARG A 56 4.43 -23.55 6.98
CA ARG A 56 5.44 -23.24 5.96
C ARG A 56 5.11 -24.09 4.75
N LEU A 57 4.84 -23.47 3.63
CA LEU A 57 4.52 -24.22 2.41
C LEU A 57 5.61 -24.05 1.37
N THR A 58 5.94 -25.14 0.69
CA THR A 58 6.71 -25.10 -0.54
C THR A 58 5.82 -24.62 -1.70
N TRP A 59 6.43 -24.25 -2.83
CA TRP A 59 5.67 -23.87 -4.02
C TRP A 59 4.73 -24.99 -4.50
N ALA A 60 5.17 -26.25 -4.44
CA ALA A 60 4.32 -27.38 -4.80
C ALA A 60 3.12 -27.54 -3.87
N GLN A 61 3.33 -27.43 -2.55
CA GLN A 61 2.26 -27.50 -1.56
C GLN A 61 1.27 -26.35 -1.71
N LEU A 62 1.77 -25.13 -1.88
CA LEU A 62 0.95 -23.95 -2.13
C LEU A 62 0.12 -24.10 -3.42
N GLY A 63 0.73 -24.68 -4.48
CA GLY A 63 0.06 -24.99 -5.74
C GLY A 63 -1.11 -25.95 -5.55
N ALA A 64 -0.90 -27.03 -4.81
CA ALA A 64 -1.93 -28.02 -4.53
C ALA A 64 -3.09 -27.44 -3.70
N GLU A 65 -2.79 -26.60 -2.70
CA GLU A 65 -3.82 -25.94 -1.90
C GLU A 65 -4.61 -24.92 -2.70
N ALA A 66 -3.94 -24.11 -3.54
CA ALA A 66 -4.62 -23.16 -4.41
C ALA A 66 -5.57 -23.85 -5.39
N ASP A 67 -5.16 -24.99 -5.98
CA ASP A 67 -6.02 -25.80 -6.87
C ASP A 67 -7.23 -26.38 -6.12
N ARG A 68 -7.03 -26.85 -4.88
CA ARG A 68 -8.09 -27.38 -4.03
C ARG A 68 -9.14 -26.31 -3.71
N ILE A 69 -8.71 -25.11 -3.26
CA ILE A 69 -9.62 -24.00 -2.95
C ILE A 69 -10.29 -23.46 -4.22
N ALA A 70 -9.58 -23.44 -5.36
CA ALA A 70 -10.17 -23.09 -6.66
C ALA A 70 -11.34 -24.02 -7.04
N ALA A 71 -11.18 -25.34 -6.83
CA ALA A 71 -12.26 -26.31 -7.04
C ALA A 71 -13.44 -26.07 -6.07
N VAL A 72 -13.18 -25.78 -4.80
CA VAL A 72 -14.23 -25.43 -3.82
C VAL A 72 -15.01 -24.18 -4.24
N LEU A 73 -14.33 -23.15 -4.73
CA LEU A 73 -14.99 -21.94 -5.25
C LEU A 73 -15.89 -22.24 -6.46
N LEU A 74 -15.43 -23.08 -7.38
CA LEU A 74 -16.24 -23.52 -8.53
C LEU A 74 -17.50 -24.28 -8.08
N GLU A 75 -17.40 -25.16 -7.07
CA GLU A 75 -18.56 -25.88 -6.49
C GLU A 75 -19.60 -24.91 -5.88
N THR A 76 -19.18 -23.75 -5.38
CA THR A 76 -20.11 -22.71 -4.91
C THR A 76 -20.71 -21.89 -6.04
N GLY A 77 -20.37 -22.23 -7.30
CA GLY A 77 -20.89 -21.59 -8.50
C GLY A 77 -20.14 -20.31 -8.90
N VAL A 78 -18.94 -20.04 -8.35
CA VAL A 78 -18.09 -18.93 -8.82
C VAL A 78 -17.66 -19.19 -10.25
N ALA A 79 -17.80 -18.20 -11.11
CA ALA A 79 -17.40 -18.23 -12.52
C ALA A 79 -16.35 -17.16 -12.82
N GLN A 80 -15.75 -17.21 -14.00
CA GLN A 80 -14.86 -16.16 -14.50
C GLN A 80 -15.54 -14.78 -14.43
N GLY A 81 -14.85 -13.80 -13.87
CA GLY A 81 -15.33 -12.44 -13.72
C GLY A 81 -16.24 -12.17 -12.51
N ASP A 82 -16.67 -13.20 -11.78
CA ASP A 82 -17.38 -13.03 -10.51
C ASP A 82 -16.44 -12.42 -9.45
N VAL A 83 -17.00 -11.62 -8.53
CA VAL A 83 -16.23 -10.99 -7.46
C VAL A 83 -16.25 -11.84 -6.19
N VAL A 84 -15.06 -12.16 -5.70
CA VAL A 84 -14.84 -12.85 -4.43
C VAL A 84 -14.19 -11.89 -3.45
N ALA A 85 -14.89 -11.58 -2.37
CA ALA A 85 -14.32 -10.81 -1.27
C ALA A 85 -13.44 -11.71 -0.39
N VAL A 86 -12.30 -11.16 0.05
CA VAL A 86 -11.35 -11.90 0.90
C VAL A 86 -11.02 -11.03 2.12
N GLN A 87 -11.48 -11.44 3.30
CA GLN A 87 -11.22 -10.77 4.57
C GLN A 87 -10.41 -11.69 5.49
N LEU A 88 -9.12 -11.75 5.27
CA LEU A 88 -8.18 -12.60 6.02
C LEU A 88 -6.97 -11.77 6.49
N PRO A 89 -6.38 -12.13 7.65
CA PRO A 89 -5.08 -11.57 8.04
C PRO A 89 -3.99 -12.02 7.05
N ASN A 90 -2.85 -11.36 7.06
CA ASN A 90 -1.69 -11.83 6.31
C ASN A 90 -1.27 -13.22 6.82
N SER A 91 -1.62 -14.23 6.08
CA SER A 91 -1.39 -15.64 6.40
C SER A 91 -1.26 -16.46 5.11
N VAL A 92 -0.92 -17.73 5.26
CA VAL A 92 -0.92 -18.70 4.14
C VAL A 92 -2.31 -18.77 3.50
N GLU A 93 -3.38 -18.76 4.32
CA GLU A 93 -4.77 -18.85 3.85
C GLU A 93 -5.16 -17.67 2.93
N LEU A 94 -4.67 -16.46 3.25
CA LEU A 94 -4.88 -15.29 2.38
C LEU A 94 -4.24 -15.50 1.01
N ALA A 95 -2.97 -15.92 0.98
CA ALA A 95 -2.25 -16.16 -0.28
C ALA A 95 -2.88 -17.29 -1.08
N VAL A 96 -3.23 -18.42 -0.44
CA VAL A 96 -3.94 -19.55 -1.06
C VAL A 96 -5.25 -19.09 -1.68
N THR A 97 -6.06 -18.34 -0.91
CA THR A 97 -7.36 -17.86 -1.38
C THR A 97 -7.22 -16.89 -2.55
N PHE A 98 -6.28 -15.93 -2.46
CA PHE A 98 -6.02 -14.98 -3.55
C PHE A 98 -5.63 -15.71 -4.85
N LEU A 99 -4.69 -16.67 -4.75
CA LEU A 99 -4.23 -17.46 -5.89
C LEU A 99 -5.34 -18.34 -6.46
N ALA A 100 -6.18 -18.94 -5.61
CA ALA A 100 -7.31 -19.76 -6.04
C ALA A 100 -8.35 -18.94 -6.82
N VAL A 101 -8.67 -17.74 -6.37
CA VAL A 101 -9.58 -16.82 -7.07
C VAL A 101 -9.00 -16.40 -8.42
N ALA A 102 -7.72 -16.02 -8.48
CA ALA A 102 -7.05 -15.69 -9.73
C ALA A 102 -6.97 -16.89 -10.69
N ARG A 103 -6.80 -18.11 -10.16
CA ARG A 103 -6.73 -19.38 -10.91
C ARG A 103 -7.96 -19.66 -11.76
N ILE A 104 -9.13 -19.28 -11.27
CA ILE A 104 -10.41 -19.48 -11.98
C ILE A 104 -10.86 -18.25 -12.77
N GLY A 105 -10.03 -17.21 -12.87
CA GLY A 105 -10.33 -15.97 -13.58
C GLY A 105 -11.39 -15.10 -12.90
N ALA A 106 -11.61 -15.28 -11.59
CA ALA A 106 -12.48 -14.44 -10.78
C ALA A 106 -11.72 -13.20 -10.24
N VAL A 107 -12.46 -12.21 -9.78
CA VAL A 107 -11.92 -10.92 -9.29
C VAL A 107 -11.79 -10.98 -7.78
N VAL A 108 -10.61 -10.64 -7.24
CA VAL A 108 -10.40 -10.52 -5.80
C VAL A 108 -10.78 -9.12 -5.32
N THR A 109 -11.67 -9.00 -4.33
CA THR A 109 -11.79 -7.75 -3.58
C THR A 109 -11.28 -7.96 -2.15
N PRO A 110 -10.02 -7.57 -1.87
CA PRO A 110 -9.40 -7.79 -0.58
C PRO A 110 -9.90 -6.73 0.41
N LEU A 111 -10.34 -7.17 1.59
CA LEU A 111 -10.94 -6.34 2.62
C LEU A 111 -10.07 -6.36 3.89
N PRO A 112 -9.79 -5.20 4.50
CA PRO A 112 -9.12 -5.14 5.79
C PRO A 112 -9.87 -5.94 6.86
N VAL A 113 -9.16 -6.71 7.69
CA VAL A 113 -9.77 -7.47 8.80
C VAL A 113 -10.41 -6.56 9.86
N GLN A 114 -10.05 -5.29 9.88
CA GLN A 114 -10.63 -4.28 10.76
C GLN A 114 -12.03 -3.81 10.32
N TYR A 115 -12.42 -4.06 9.06
CA TYR A 115 -13.76 -3.69 8.58
C TYR A 115 -14.84 -4.40 9.40
N ARG A 116 -15.93 -3.65 9.67
CA ARG A 116 -17.10 -4.10 10.40
C ARG A 116 -18.30 -4.15 9.46
N GLU A 117 -19.46 -4.37 10.04
CA GLU A 117 -20.72 -4.54 9.33
C GLU A 117 -20.98 -3.42 8.32
N TYR A 118 -20.68 -2.17 8.68
CA TYR A 118 -20.92 -1.01 7.84
C TYR A 118 -20.07 -1.02 6.57
N GLU A 119 -18.75 -1.15 6.71
CA GLU A 119 -17.82 -1.15 5.58
C GLU A 119 -17.99 -2.40 4.72
N LEU A 120 -18.21 -3.56 5.36
CA LEU A 120 -18.45 -4.82 4.67
C LEU A 120 -19.72 -4.77 3.83
N ALA A 121 -20.82 -4.26 4.37
CA ALA A 121 -22.08 -4.13 3.65
C ALA A 121 -21.94 -3.21 2.43
N GLN A 122 -21.17 -2.13 2.53
CA GLN A 122 -20.89 -1.25 1.40
C GLN A 122 -20.06 -1.94 0.32
N ALA A 123 -18.93 -2.57 0.68
CA ALA A 123 -18.07 -3.25 -0.28
C ALA A 123 -18.80 -4.40 -0.99
N ILE A 124 -19.57 -5.20 -0.25
CA ILE A 124 -20.38 -6.30 -0.80
C ILE A 124 -21.37 -5.78 -1.84
N ARG A 125 -22.09 -4.71 -1.50
CA ARG A 125 -23.11 -4.13 -2.40
C ARG A 125 -22.47 -3.48 -3.63
N LEU A 126 -21.44 -2.67 -3.45
CA LEU A 126 -20.83 -1.88 -4.53
C LEU A 126 -20.07 -2.76 -5.53
N ALA A 127 -19.39 -3.82 -5.05
CA ALA A 127 -18.68 -4.74 -5.91
C ALA A 127 -19.53 -5.96 -6.36
N ALA A 128 -20.80 -6.05 -5.96
CA ALA A 128 -21.65 -7.21 -6.25
C ALA A 128 -20.99 -8.54 -5.87
N VAL A 129 -20.49 -8.63 -4.64
CA VAL A 129 -19.73 -9.78 -4.14
C VAL A 129 -20.59 -11.04 -4.13
N LYS A 130 -20.12 -12.08 -4.80
CA LYS A 130 -20.81 -13.37 -4.89
C LYS A 130 -20.44 -14.34 -3.76
N VAL A 131 -19.16 -14.38 -3.41
CA VAL A 131 -18.61 -15.20 -2.32
C VAL A 131 -17.75 -14.31 -1.45
N LEU A 132 -17.82 -14.48 -0.12
CA LEU A 132 -16.89 -13.87 0.81
C LEU A 132 -16.14 -14.97 1.55
N VAL A 133 -14.81 -14.96 1.41
CA VAL A 133 -13.91 -15.87 2.11
C VAL A 133 -13.31 -15.16 3.31
N THR A 134 -13.43 -15.76 4.49
CA THR A 134 -12.91 -15.22 5.75
C THR A 134 -12.33 -16.33 6.63
N ALA A 135 -11.93 -16.02 7.86
CA ALA A 135 -11.71 -17.00 8.92
C ALA A 135 -12.93 -17.04 9.84
N GLU A 136 -13.22 -18.20 10.45
CA GLU A 136 -14.31 -18.30 11.45
C GLU A 136 -14.05 -17.32 12.59
N ARG A 137 -12.80 -17.27 13.07
CA ARG A 137 -12.35 -16.35 14.11
C ARG A 137 -11.16 -15.51 13.63
N VAL A 138 -11.13 -14.21 13.98
CA VAL A 138 -9.97 -13.32 13.82
C VAL A 138 -9.72 -12.59 15.13
N GLY A 139 -8.64 -12.92 15.83
CA GLY A 139 -8.43 -12.50 17.22
C GLY A 139 -9.55 -13.06 18.11
N ASP A 140 -10.19 -12.19 18.86
CA ASP A 140 -11.32 -12.55 19.75
C ASP A 140 -12.69 -12.42 19.06
N ARG A 141 -12.72 -12.27 17.72
CA ARG A 141 -13.94 -11.96 16.99
C ARG A 141 -14.40 -13.13 16.14
N ASP A 142 -15.67 -13.50 16.26
CA ASP A 142 -16.37 -14.46 15.39
C ASP A 142 -16.66 -13.81 14.02
N ASN A 143 -15.66 -13.79 13.17
CA ASN A 143 -15.66 -12.97 11.97
C ASN A 143 -16.64 -13.48 10.91
N ALA A 144 -16.70 -14.79 10.71
CA ALA A 144 -17.64 -15.40 9.76
C ALA A 144 -19.11 -15.18 10.18
N GLU A 145 -19.41 -15.22 11.47
CA GLU A 145 -20.76 -14.98 11.98
C GLU A 145 -21.22 -13.54 11.76
N ILE A 146 -20.31 -12.56 11.91
CA ILE A 146 -20.59 -11.17 11.57
C ILE A 146 -21.02 -11.05 10.10
N VAL A 147 -20.26 -11.68 9.18
CA VAL A 147 -20.59 -11.64 7.75
C VAL A 147 -21.90 -12.34 7.43
N ARG A 148 -22.17 -13.50 8.05
CA ARG A 148 -23.43 -14.26 7.85
C ARG A 148 -24.68 -13.48 8.28
N ARG A 149 -24.54 -12.55 9.25
CA ARG A 149 -25.62 -11.71 9.77
C ARG A 149 -25.80 -10.37 9.07
N LEU A 150 -24.97 -10.07 8.07
CA LEU A 150 -25.09 -8.80 7.35
C LEU A 150 -26.45 -8.68 6.65
N ASP A 151 -27.13 -7.57 6.93
CA ASP A 151 -28.36 -7.19 6.22
C ASP A 151 -28.00 -6.47 4.91
N VAL A 152 -27.88 -7.24 3.84
CA VAL A 152 -27.58 -6.76 2.49
C VAL A 152 -28.58 -7.35 1.50
N PRO A 153 -28.97 -6.61 0.44
CA PRO A 153 -30.00 -7.08 -0.51
C PRO A 153 -29.66 -8.39 -1.22
N ALA A 154 -28.36 -8.66 -1.43
CA ALA A 154 -27.87 -9.89 -2.02
C ALA A 154 -26.70 -10.41 -1.15
N PRO A 155 -26.99 -11.23 -0.13
CA PRO A 155 -25.93 -11.73 0.76
C PRO A 155 -25.00 -12.69 -0.01
N PRO A 156 -23.67 -12.56 0.16
CA PRO A 156 -22.73 -13.47 -0.44
C PRO A 156 -22.79 -14.85 0.23
N ILE A 157 -22.35 -15.88 -0.51
CA ILE A 157 -22.02 -17.16 0.11
C ILE A 157 -20.79 -16.95 0.99
N VAL A 158 -20.85 -17.33 2.26
CA VAL A 158 -19.74 -17.20 3.19
C VAL A 158 -19.01 -18.53 3.31
N LEU A 159 -17.72 -18.51 3.02
CA LEU A 159 -16.79 -19.61 3.23
C LEU A 159 -15.77 -19.20 4.29
N ALA A 160 -15.45 -20.08 5.23
CA ALA A 160 -14.51 -19.72 6.29
C ALA A 160 -13.46 -20.83 6.53
N TRP A 161 -12.25 -20.39 6.76
CA TRP A 161 -11.18 -21.18 7.34
C TRP A 161 -11.46 -21.38 8.83
N GLY A 162 -11.43 -22.62 9.32
CA GLY A 162 -11.79 -22.97 10.69
C GLY A 162 -13.30 -23.15 10.94
N ASP A 163 -14.14 -23.10 9.90
CA ASP A 163 -15.61 -23.32 10.05
C ASP A 163 -15.88 -24.76 10.49
N PRO A 164 -16.49 -24.97 11.68
CA PRO A 164 -16.75 -26.33 12.17
C PRO A 164 -17.73 -27.14 11.29
N ALA A 165 -18.51 -26.47 10.46
CA ALA A 165 -19.46 -27.12 9.55
C ALA A 165 -18.83 -27.48 8.19
N ARG A 166 -17.95 -26.62 7.66
CA ARG A 166 -17.27 -26.80 6.38
C ARG A 166 -15.95 -26.01 6.36
N ASP A 167 -14.96 -26.53 7.07
CA ASP A 167 -13.65 -25.92 7.13
C ASP A 167 -12.93 -25.95 5.77
N LEU A 168 -12.52 -24.80 5.28
CA LEU A 168 -11.74 -24.68 4.06
C LEU A 168 -10.38 -25.41 4.14
N GLU A 169 -9.82 -25.62 5.32
CA GLU A 169 -8.57 -26.36 5.49
C GLU A 169 -8.74 -27.82 5.06
N THR A 170 -9.87 -28.45 5.36
CA THR A 170 -10.16 -29.85 5.09
C THR A 170 -11.16 -30.10 3.96
N ALA A 171 -11.74 -29.03 3.39
CA ALA A 171 -12.73 -29.14 2.31
C ALA A 171 -12.13 -29.87 1.10
N VAL A 172 -12.87 -30.85 0.60
CA VAL A 172 -12.54 -31.63 -0.59
C VAL A 172 -13.55 -31.28 -1.68
N ALA A 173 -13.05 -30.94 -2.85
CA ALA A 173 -13.83 -30.70 -4.06
C ALA A 173 -13.35 -31.60 -5.18
N ASP A 174 -14.20 -31.87 -6.19
CA ASP A 174 -13.82 -32.68 -7.34
C ASP A 174 -12.76 -31.97 -8.20
N PRO A 175 -11.52 -32.48 -8.31
CA PRO A 175 -10.48 -31.88 -9.14
C PRO A 175 -10.85 -31.82 -10.63
N ALA A 176 -11.78 -32.69 -11.09
CA ALA A 176 -12.24 -32.68 -12.46
C ALA A 176 -13.00 -31.40 -12.81
N MET A 177 -13.67 -30.77 -11.86
CA MET A 177 -14.31 -29.45 -12.06
C MET A 177 -13.31 -28.37 -12.43
N LEU A 178 -12.21 -28.27 -11.68
CA LEU A 178 -11.14 -27.32 -11.98
C LEU A 178 -10.52 -27.63 -13.36
N ALA A 179 -10.20 -28.90 -13.62
CA ALA A 179 -9.62 -29.29 -14.89
C ALA A 179 -10.55 -29.00 -16.10
N ALA A 180 -11.86 -29.17 -15.94
CA ALA A 180 -12.85 -28.82 -16.95
C ALA A 180 -12.95 -27.28 -17.15
N HIS A 181 -12.99 -26.54 -16.06
CA HIS A 181 -13.03 -25.06 -16.10
C HIS A 181 -11.81 -24.48 -16.82
N LEU A 182 -10.61 -24.94 -16.46
CA LEU A 182 -9.35 -24.44 -17.03
C LEU A 182 -9.19 -24.71 -18.53
N LYS A 183 -9.85 -25.75 -19.07
CA LYS A 183 -9.85 -26.01 -20.52
C LYS A 183 -10.59 -24.95 -21.33
N GLY A 184 -11.57 -24.29 -20.72
CA GLY A 184 -12.37 -23.24 -21.35
C GLY A 184 -12.01 -21.83 -20.91
N LEU A 185 -11.08 -21.70 -19.94
CA LEU A 185 -10.70 -20.42 -19.39
C LEU A 185 -9.68 -19.71 -20.30
N GLU A 186 -10.03 -18.52 -20.77
CA GLU A 186 -9.11 -17.60 -21.43
C GLU A 186 -8.95 -16.36 -20.53
N THR A 187 -7.82 -16.23 -19.87
CA THR A 187 -7.49 -15.04 -19.07
C THR A 187 -6.78 -14.02 -19.94
N ASP A 188 -7.40 -12.87 -20.14
CA ASP A 188 -6.81 -11.73 -20.81
C ASP A 188 -6.07 -10.87 -19.75
N PRO A 189 -4.82 -10.44 -19.97
CA PRO A 189 -4.14 -9.54 -19.03
C PRO A 189 -4.89 -8.22 -18.74
N ASN A 190 -5.85 -7.83 -19.58
CA ASN A 190 -6.77 -6.71 -19.36
C ASN A 190 -7.99 -7.06 -18.49
N ASP A 191 -8.17 -8.33 -18.11
CA ASP A 191 -9.25 -8.70 -17.20
C ASP A 191 -8.97 -8.15 -15.79
N CYS A 192 -10.00 -7.62 -15.16
CA CYS A 192 -9.93 -7.13 -13.79
C CYS A 192 -9.47 -8.26 -12.85
N LEU A 193 -8.36 -8.05 -12.17
CA LEU A 193 -7.80 -8.97 -11.18
C LEU A 193 -8.28 -8.63 -9.77
N THR A 194 -8.25 -7.33 -9.42
CA THR A 194 -8.61 -6.88 -8.08
C THR A 194 -9.51 -5.64 -8.11
N ILE A 195 -10.31 -5.48 -7.04
CA ILE A 195 -10.98 -4.22 -6.70
C ILE A 195 -10.50 -3.87 -5.29
N CYS A 196 -9.53 -2.95 -5.19
CA CYS A 196 -9.07 -2.42 -3.91
C CYS A 196 -9.93 -1.23 -3.47
N TRP A 197 -9.99 -0.96 -2.16
CA TRP A 197 -10.80 0.11 -1.63
C TRP A 197 -9.93 1.23 -1.07
N THR A 198 -10.25 2.47 -1.41
CA THR A 198 -9.64 3.63 -0.78
C THR A 198 -10.54 4.13 0.32
N SER A 199 -9.95 4.42 1.47
CA SER A 199 -10.61 5.20 2.51
C SER A 199 -10.62 6.67 2.07
N GLY A 200 -11.55 7.01 1.18
CA GLY A 200 -11.77 8.40 0.80
C GLY A 200 -12.16 9.24 2.01
N THR A 201 -11.91 10.55 1.94
CA THR A 201 -12.44 11.54 2.88
C THR A 201 -13.94 11.78 2.67
N GLU A 202 -14.53 11.11 1.70
CA GLU A 202 -15.96 11.07 1.39
C GLU A 202 -16.63 9.90 2.10
N ALA A 203 -17.93 9.99 2.33
CA ALA A 203 -18.67 8.98 3.09
C ALA A 203 -18.72 7.61 2.40
N THR A 204 -18.50 7.55 1.09
CA THR A 204 -18.53 6.33 0.28
C THR A 204 -17.11 5.90 -0.10
N PRO A 205 -16.71 4.64 0.18
CA PRO A 205 -15.41 4.15 -0.26
C PRO A 205 -15.36 4.03 -1.79
N LYS A 206 -14.23 4.43 -2.39
CA LYS A 206 -14.01 4.31 -3.83
C LYS A 206 -13.40 2.95 -4.15
N GLY A 207 -14.02 2.21 -5.05
CA GLY A 207 -13.47 0.95 -5.59
C GLY A 207 -12.46 1.23 -6.69
N VAL A 208 -11.29 0.64 -6.60
CA VAL A 208 -10.18 0.77 -7.57
C VAL A 208 -9.96 -0.56 -8.26
N PRO A 209 -10.61 -0.79 -9.43
CA PRO A 209 -10.38 -1.97 -10.23
C PRO A 209 -9.01 -1.88 -10.90
N ARG A 210 -8.27 -3.00 -10.88
CA ARG A 210 -6.98 -3.12 -11.54
C ARG A 210 -6.87 -4.45 -12.28
N CYS A 211 -6.28 -4.43 -13.48
CA CYS A 211 -6.00 -5.62 -14.25
C CYS A 211 -4.55 -6.10 -14.08
N HIS A 212 -4.18 -7.18 -14.75
CA HIS A 212 -2.81 -7.69 -14.68
C HIS A 212 -1.80 -6.71 -15.29
N TYR A 213 -2.15 -6.00 -16.38
CA TYR A 213 -1.26 -5.04 -17.04
C TYR A 213 -0.77 -3.96 -16.08
N ASP A 214 -1.69 -3.23 -15.46
CA ASP A 214 -1.33 -2.12 -14.61
C ASP A 214 -0.70 -2.57 -13.28
N TRP A 215 -1.10 -3.74 -12.77
CA TRP A 215 -0.44 -4.33 -11.62
C TRP A 215 1.00 -4.74 -11.88
N PHE A 216 1.29 -5.41 -13.02
CA PHE A 216 2.66 -5.81 -13.33
C PHE A 216 3.55 -4.63 -13.76
N ALA A 217 2.96 -3.57 -14.29
CA ALA A 217 3.69 -2.32 -14.47
C ALA A 217 4.15 -1.71 -13.13
N VAL A 218 3.33 -1.79 -12.08
CA VAL A 218 3.74 -1.42 -10.71
C VAL A 218 4.79 -2.38 -10.18
N GLU A 219 4.55 -3.70 -10.32
CA GLU A 219 5.45 -4.75 -9.84
C GLU A 219 6.87 -4.59 -10.40
N SER A 220 7.02 -4.21 -11.66
CA SER A 220 8.34 -4.01 -12.26
C SER A 220 9.18 -2.97 -11.51
N ASN A 221 8.56 -1.89 -11.04
CA ASN A 221 9.23 -0.84 -10.25
C ASN A 221 9.53 -1.35 -8.83
N THR A 222 8.58 -2.02 -8.19
CA THR A 222 8.70 -2.49 -6.80
C THR A 222 9.60 -3.71 -6.67
N THR A 223 9.87 -4.43 -7.76
CA THR A 223 10.91 -5.46 -7.84
C THR A 223 12.28 -4.84 -8.08
N ALA A 224 12.37 -3.87 -9.00
CA ALA A 224 13.64 -3.27 -9.41
C ALA A 224 14.26 -2.38 -8.32
N ALA A 225 13.48 -1.49 -7.68
CA ALA A 225 14.01 -0.53 -6.71
C ALA A 225 14.72 -1.18 -5.52
N PRO A 226 14.18 -2.24 -4.86
CA PRO A 226 14.92 -3.00 -3.86
C PRO A 226 15.80 -4.10 -4.47
N SER A 227 15.89 -4.24 -5.81
CA SER A 227 16.65 -5.30 -6.48
C SER A 227 16.28 -6.70 -5.98
N LEU A 228 14.98 -7.01 -5.92
CA LEU A 228 14.48 -8.30 -5.41
C LEU A 228 14.83 -9.46 -6.35
N HIS A 229 15.17 -10.61 -5.76
CA HIS A 229 15.51 -11.82 -6.50
C HIS A 229 15.10 -13.09 -5.74
N GLY A 230 15.14 -14.23 -6.39
CA GLY A 230 14.66 -15.51 -5.85
C GLY A 230 15.46 -16.08 -4.66
N GLY A 231 16.55 -15.45 -4.25
CA GLY A 231 17.31 -15.79 -3.05
C GLY A 231 16.97 -14.95 -1.83
N ASP A 232 16.06 -13.98 -1.97
CA ASP A 232 15.64 -13.14 -0.85
C ASP A 232 14.67 -13.86 0.08
N VAL A 233 14.65 -13.39 1.33
CA VAL A 233 13.59 -13.66 2.31
C VAL A 233 12.94 -12.33 2.65
N VAL A 234 11.66 -12.20 2.33
CA VAL A 234 10.93 -10.93 2.44
C VAL A 234 9.85 -11.02 3.51
N LEU A 235 9.95 -10.17 4.52
CA LEU A 235 8.95 -10.05 5.57
C LEU A 235 7.89 -9.01 5.18
N ASN A 236 6.63 -9.43 5.13
CA ASN A 236 5.49 -8.60 4.75
C ASN A 236 4.63 -8.20 5.96
N PRO A 237 4.83 -7.01 6.55
CA PRO A 237 3.98 -6.50 7.62
C PRO A 237 2.78 -5.67 7.12
N PHE A 238 2.71 -5.36 5.82
CA PHE A 238 1.60 -4.57 5.27
C PHE A 238 0.44 -5.46 4.82
N PRO A 239 -0.81 -5.10 5.14
CA PRO A 239 -1.98 -5.84 4.69
C PRO A 239 -2.03 -5.97 3.17
N MET A 240 -2.31 -7.17 2.67
CA MET A 240 -2.45 -7.43 1.23
C MET A 240 -3.82 -6.97 0.70
N VAL A 241 -4.18 -5.72 0.99
CA VAL A 241 -5.47 -5.11 0.60
C VAL A 241 -5.30 -3.88 -0.28
N ASN A 242 -4.06 -3.48 -0.55
CA ASN A 242 -3.73 -2.25 -1.27
C ASN A 242 -2.39 -2.36 -2.01
N MET A 243 -1.99 -1.24 -2.63
CA MET A 243 -0.75 -1.10 -3.38
C MET A 243 0.49 -1.62 -2.63
N ALA A 244 0.63 -1.33 -1.35
CA ALA A 244 1.83 -1.69 -0.59
C ALA A 244 1.97 -3.21 -0.38
N GLY A 245 0.90 -3.89 0.03
CA GLY A 245 0.94 -5.34 0.25
C GLY A 245 0.90 -6.13 -1.06
N ILE A 246 0.05 -5.74 -2.01
CA ILE A 246 -0.12 -6.45 -3.28
C ILE A 246 1.03 -6.09 -4.24
N GLY A 247 1.14 -4.81 -4.60
CA GLY A 247 2.13 -4.34 -5.57
C GLY A 247 3.55 -4.35 -5.04
N GLY A 248 3.75 -4.12 -3.74
CA GLY A 248 5.07 -4.03 -3.12
C GLY A 248 5.67 -5.36 -2.67
N VAL A 249 4.85 -6.40 -2.45
CA VAL A 249 5.34 -7.70 -1.94
C VAL A 249 4.75 -8.89 -2.71
N PHE A 250 3.43 -9.02 -2.79
CA PHE A 250 2.78 -10.21 -3.35
C PHE A 250 3.13 -10.44 -4.83
N LEU A 251 3.07 -9.40 -5.67
CA LEU A 251 3.40 -9.55 -7.08
C LEU A 251 4.91 -9.73 -7.33
N PRO A 252 5.82 -8.98 -6.69
CA PRO A 252 7.25 -9.27 -6.71
C PRO A 252 7.61 -10.70 -6.27
N TRP A 253 6.88 -11.26 -5.29
CA TRP A 253 7.03 -12.65 -4.87
C TRP A 253 6.72 -13.63 -6.02
N LEU A 254 5.64 -13.42 -6.75
CA LEU A 254 5.30 -14.25 -7.91
C LEU A 254 6.31 -14.11 -9.05
N ARG A 255 6.87 -12.92 -9.25
CA ARG A 255 7.87 -12.64 -10.28
C ARG A 255 9.20 -13.32 -9.99
N THR A 256 9.69 -13.17 -8.79
CA THR A 256 11.07 -13.56 -8.44
C THR A 256 11.17 -14.91 -7.73
N GLY A 257 10.12 -15.33 -7.04
CA GLY A 257 10.05 -16.58 -6.27
C GLY A 257 10.86 -16.56 -4.98
N PHE A 258 11.05 -15.42 -4.34
CA PHE A 258 11.64 -15.33 -3.00
C PHE A 258 10.76 -16.02 -1.94
N GLN A 259 11.29 -16.27 -0.74
CA GLN A 259 10.50 -16.73 0.41
C GLN A 259 9.73 -15.54 1.00
N MET A 260 8.38 -15.61 0.99
CA MET A 260 7.55 -14.60 1.65
C MET A 260 7.21 -15.01 3.07
N VAL A 261 7.56 -14.17 4.04
CA VAL A 261 7.20 -14.33 5.46
C VAL A 261 6.07 -13.36 5.78
N GLN A 262 4.95 -13.87 6.24
CA GLN A 262 3.78 -13.04 6.58
C GLN A 262 3.86 -12.53 8.02
N HIS A 263 3.34 -11.33 8.25
CA HIS A 263 3.25 -10.71 9.57
C HIS A 263 1.89 -10.04 9.75
N HIS A 264 1.20 -10.34 10.85
CA HIS A 264 -0.08 -9.72 11.22
C HIS A 264 -0.49 -10.12 12.65
N PRO A 265 -1.16 -9.26 13.43
CA PRO A 265 -1.15 -7.79 13.29
C PRO A 265 0.26 -7.28 13.51
N PHE A 266 0.51 -5.99 13.29
CA PHE A 266 1.84 -5.48 13.56
C PHE A 266 2.14 -5.58 15.07
N ASP A 267 3.14 -6.39 15.41
CA ASP A 267 3.73 -6.54 16.73
C ASP A 267 5.25 -6.42 16.57
N LEU A 268 5.85 -5.46 17.26
CA LEU A 268 7.27 -5.15 17.10
C LEU A 268 8.19 -6.32 17.52
N LEU A 269 7.85 -7.01 18.60
CA LEU A 269 8.71 -8.11 19.09
C LEU A 269 8.63 -9.27 18.12
N VAL A 270 7.45 -9.68 17.70
CA VAL A 270 7.24 -10.72 16.68
C VAL A 270 7.92 -10.35 15.37
N TYR A 271 7.85 -9.07 14.97
CA TYR A 271 8.50 -8.59 13.75
C TYR A 271 10.03 -8.73 13.80
N LEU A 272 10.66 -8.38 14.93
CA LEU A 272 12.10 -8.51 15.12
C LEU A 272 12.53 -9.97 15.29
N ASP A 273 11.72 -10.81 15.96
CA ASP A 273 11.93 -12.25 16.04
C ASP A 273 11.93 -12.88 14.63
N GLN A 274 10.94 -12.53 13.79
CA GLN A 274 10.87 -13.03 12.42
C GLN A 274 12.06 -12.58 11.56
N ILE A 275 12.55 -11.33 11.72
CA ILE A 275 13.76 -10.87 11.02
C ILE A 275 14.96 -11.76 11.38
N THR A 276 15.12 -12.08 12.66
CA THR A 276 16.21 -12.91 13.17
C THR A 276 16.06 -14.37 12.72
N GLU A 277 14.92 -14.99 12.99
CA GLU A 277 14.70 -16.43 12.78
C GLU A 277 14.66 -16.81 11.31
N GLU A 278 14.00 -16.01 10.48
CA GLU A 278 13.85 -16.24 9.04
C GLU A 278 15.03 -15.69 8.22
N ARG A 279 15.96 -14.96 8.87
CA ARG A 279 17.09 -14.28 8.21
C ARG A 279 16.64 -13.39 7.07
N VAL A 280 15.68 -12.52 7.38
CA VAL A 280 15.04 -11.61 6.43
C VAL A 280 16.07 -10.70 5.77
N THR A 281 16.02 -10.60 4.43
CA THR A 281 16.92 -9.76 3.65
C THR A 281 16.28 -8.42 3.25
N TYR A 282 14.96 -8.39 3.16
CA TYR A 282 14.16 -7.21 2.82
C TYR A 282 12.85 -7.20 3.60
N THR A 283 12.44 -6.03 4.04
CA THR A 283 11.13 -5.82 4.67
C THR A 283 10.59 -4.43 4.36
N LEU A 284 9.35 -4.19 4.77
CA LEU A 284 8.68 -2.89 4.73
C LEU A 284 8.46 -2.38 6.16
N ALA A 285 8.60 -1.07 6.37
CA ALA A 285 8.35 -0.48 7.68
C ALA A 285 7.90 0.98 7.57
N PRO A 286 6.95 1.44 8.40
CA PRO A 286 6.59 2.85 8.42
C PRO A 286 7.74 3.71 8.98
N PRO A 287 7.88 4.99 8.55
CA PRO A 287 8.96 5.88 8.98
C PRO A 287 9.05 6.06 10.50
N ALA A 288 7.91 6.07 11.19
CA ALA A 288 7.86 6.19 12.65
C ALA A 288 8.58 5.04 13.37
N LEU A 289 8.40 3.80 12.88
CA LEU A 289 9.09 2.63 13.41
C LEU A 289 10.60 2.73 13.22
N LEU A 290 11.03 3.06 12.00
CA LEU A 290 12.46 3.20 11.68
C LEU A 290 13.12 4.30 12.51
N THR A 291 12.42 5.41 12.69
CA THR A 291 12.84 6.53 13.56
C THR A 291 12.99 6.08 15.01
N MET A 292 12.00 5.36 15.53
CA MET A 292 12.02 4.86 16.91
C MET A 292 13.19 3.89 17.15
N LEU A 293 13.41 2.94 16.25
CA LEU A 293 14.50 1.96 16.38
C LEU A 293 15.89 2.60 16.32
N LEU A 294 16.08 3.62 15.48
CA LEU A 294 17.34 4.39 15.47
C LEU A 294 17.60 5.17 16.76
N ARG A 295 16.53 5.67 17.39
CA ARG A 295 16.62 6.41 18.67
C ARG A 295 16.79 5.51 19.88
N LYS A 296 16.40 4.23 19.76
CA LYS A 296 16.48 3.22 20.82
C LYS A 296 17.23 1.99 20.33
N PRO A 297 18.55 2.12 20.04
CA PRO A 297 19.33 1.03 19.47
C PRO A 297 19.39 -0.20 20.37
N GLU A 298 19.24 -0.02 21.69
CA GLU A 298 19.15 -1.11 22.68
C GLU A 298 18.00 -2.10 22.37
N MET A 299 16.97 -1.68 21.66
CA MET A 299 15.89 -2.57 21.23
C MET A 299 16.35 -3.58 20.16
N LEU A 300 17.38 -3.23 19.38
CA LEU A 300 17.93 -4.10 18.35
C LEU A 300 19.05 -5.02 18.85
N GLU A 301 19.65 -4.73 20.02
CA GLU A 301 20.79 -5.49 20.55
C GLU A 301 20.50 -6.98 20.82
N ARG A 302 19.21 -7.32 20.97
CA ARG A 302 18.76 -8.69 21.24
C ARG A 302 18.47 -9.50 19.97
N TYR A 303 18.53 -8.86 18.81
CA TYR A 303 18.09 -9.43 17.53
C TYR A 303 19.24 -9.45 16.53
N ASP A 304 19.34 -10.53 15.76
CA ASP A 304 20.27 -10.61 14.65
C ASP A 304 19.64 -10.03 13.38
N ILE A 305 19.89 -8.75 13.10
CA ILE A 305 19.44 -8.09 11.88
C ILE A 305 20.49 -8.08 10.77
N SER A 306 21.59 -8.85 10.90
CA SER A 306 22.71 -8.83 9.96
C SER A 306 22.38 -9.30 8.55
N SER A 307 21.29 -10.06 8.39
CA SER A 307 20.77 -10.47 7.09
C SER A 307 20.02 -9.37 6.36
N LEU A 308 19.47 -8.38 7.09
CA LEU A 308 18.65 -7.31 6.53
C LEU A 308 19.55 -6.31 5.80
N THR A 309 19.33 -6.14 4.50
CA THR A 309 20.14 -5.26 3.65
C THR A 309 19.35 -4.06 3.13
N ARG A 310 18.02 -4.17 3.08
CA ARG A 310 17.13 -3.16 2.48
C ARG A 310 15.83 -3.08 3.26
N ILE A 311 15.28 -1.87 3.35
CA ILE A 311 13.94 -1.62 3.93
C ILE A 311 13.19 -0.67 3.01
N GLY A 312 11.99 -1.06 2.59
CA GLY A 312 11.05 -0.15 1.94
C GLY A 312 10.28 0.67 2.98
N SER A 313 10.15 1.97 2.78
CA SER A 313 9.42 2.85 3.69
C SER A 313 8.62 3.89 2.92
N GLY A 314 7.44 4.25 3.42
CA GLY A 314 6.54 5.20 2.76
C GLY A 314 5.32 5.50 3.59
N SER A 315 4.24 5.94 2.96
CA SER A 315 2.97 6.39 3.58
C SER A 315 3.06 7.73 4.31
N ALA A 316 4.26 8.22 4.61
CA ALA A 316 4.56 9.54 5.15
C ALA A 316 5.97 9.97 4.69
N PRO A 317 6.28 11.28 4.67
CA PRO A 317 7.63 11.76 4.36
C PRO A 317 8.70 11.13 5.25
N LEU A 318 9.82 10.77 4.65
CA LEU A 318 10.94 10.18 5.37
C LEU A 318 11.86 11.28 5.92
N PRO A 319 12.18 11.27 7.23
CA PRO A 319 13.22 12.15 7.76
C PRO A 319 14.59 11.82 7.15
N PRO A 320 15.30 12.77 6.51
CA PRO A 320 16.58 12.50 5.85
C PRO A 320 17.63 11.89 6.78
N TRP A 321 17.72 12.37 8.03
CA TRP A 321 18.64 11.84 9.04
C TRP A 321 18.36 10.36 9.38
N MET A 322 17.09 9.92 9.27
CA MET A 322 16.70 8.54 9.53
C MET A 322 17.20 7.62 8.40
N VAL A 323 17.00 8.00 7.14
CA VAL A 323 17.48 7.22 5.99
C VAL A 323 19.00 7.11 6.00
N ARG A 324 19.70 8.23 6.27
CA ARG A 324 21.15 8.24 6.45
C ARG A 324 21.58 7.35 7.63
N GLY A 325 20.90 7.47 8.78
CA GLY A 325 21.26 6.72 9.98
C GLY A 325 21.17 5.20 9.82
N TRP A 326 20.18 4.68 9.11
CA TRP A 326 20.08 3.26 8.80
C TRP A 326 21.23 2.79 7.89
N GLN A 327 21.58 3.60 6.88
CA GLN A 327 22.67 3.28 5.96
C GLN A 327 24.05 3.33 6.64
N GLU A 328 24.34 4.38 7.42
CA GLU A 328 25.65 4.56 8.06
C GLU A 328 25.87 3.61 9.23
N ARG A 329 24.84 3.36 10.06
CA ARG A 329 24.98 2.57 11.28
C ARG A 329 24.90 1.07 11.03
N TYR A 330 24.02 0.64 10.10
CA TYR A 330 23.71 -0.78 9.91
C TYR A 330 24.00 -1.27 8.49
N GLY A 331 24.40 -0.40 7.56
CA GLY A 331 24.59 -0.76 6.15
C GLY A 331 23.29 -1.06 5.41
N ILE A 332 22.13 -0.71 5.98
CA ILE A 332 20.80 -1.01 5.45
C ILE A 332 20.31 0.15 4.59
N ALA A 333 20.04 -0.11 3.32
CA ALA A 333 19.48 0.88 2.41
C ALA A 333 17.97 1.05 2.63
N VAL A 334 17.53 2.27 2.91
CA VAL A 334 16.11 2.61 2.97
C VAL A 334 15.67 3.12 1.60
N ILE A 335 14.62 2.49 1.03
CA ILE A 335 14.01 2.86 -0.24
C ILE A 335 12.74 3.64 0.07
N ASN A 336 12.59 4.81 -0.54
CA ASN A 336 11.43 5.67 -0.32
C ASN A 336 10.33 5.34 -1.32
N PHE A 337 9.15 4.97 -0.81
CA PHE A 337 7.97 4.60 -1.59
C PHE A 337 6.89 5.67 -1.49
N PHE A 338 6.42 6.15 -2.62
CA PHE A 338 5.23 6.98 -2.72
C PHE A 338 4.26 6.35 -3.72
N GLY A 339 3.09 5.95 -3.25
CA GLY A 339 2.14 5.23 -4.08
C GLY A 339 0.69 5.36 -3.65
N SER A 340 -0.20 5.10 -4.59
CA SER A 340 -1.65 4.98 -4.36
C SER A 340 -2.24 3.81 -5.12
N ASN A 341 -3.43 3.37 -4.71
CA ASN A 341 -4.16 2.30 -5.41
C ASN A 341 -4.48 2.67 -6.86
N GLU A 342 -4.62 3.96 -7.16
CA GLU A 342 -4.90 4.50 -8.48
C GLU A 342 -3.72 4.41 -9.45
N GLY A 343 -2.51 4.10 -8.94
CA GLY A 343 -1.36 3.78 -9.78
C GLY A 343 -0.20 4.75 -9.69
N ILE A 344 -0.18 5.65 -8.69
CA ILE A 344 1.05 6.36 -8.37
C ILE A 344 2.05 5.31 -7.85
N ALA A 345 3.24 5.29 -8.44
CA ALA A 345 4.33 4.38 -8.04
C ALA A 345 5.67 5.08 -8.26
N LEU A 346 5.93 6.11 -7.45
CA LEU A 346 7.20 6.83 -7.43
C LEU A 346 8.11 6.19 -6.36
N LEU A 347 9.28 5.79 -6.77
CA LEU A 347 10.24 5.09 -5.93
C LEU A 347 11.60 5.78 -6.01
N SER A 348 12.25 5.90 -4.84
CA SER A 348 13.59 6.46 -4.74
C SER A 348 14.50 5.43 -4.08
N ASP A 349 15.44 4.93 -4.83
CA ASP A 349 16.34 3.82 -4.49
C ASP A 349 17.81 4.22 -4.56
N PRO A 350 18.74 3.41 -4.01
CA PRO A 350 20.17 3.74 -4.00
C PRO A 350 20.85 3.82 -5.37
N VAL A 351 20.25 3.23 -6.42
CA VAL A 351 20.82 3.25 -7.79
C VAL A 351 20.49 4.59 -8.46
N ASN A 352 19.22 5.00 -8.36
CA ASN A 352 18.74 6.22 -9.01
C ASN A 352 19.10 7.49 -8.19
N ILE A 353 19.08 7.39 -6.86
CA ILE A 353 19.42 8.48 -5.93
C ILE A 353 20.35 7.93 -4.83
N PRO A 354 21.68 7.90 -5.07
CA PRO A 354 22.64 7.28 -4.16
C PRO A 354 22.73 7.94 -2.78
N ASP A 355 22.63 9.28 -2.72
CA ASP A 355 22.67 9.99 -1.45
C ASP A 355 21.43 9.69 -0.61
N PRO A 356 21.60 9.22 0.65
CA PRO A 356 20.46 8.81 1.48
C PRO A 356 19.55 9.98 1.90
N GLU A 357 20.08 11.20 2.04
CA GLU A 357 19.25 12.35 2.40
C GLU A 357 18.46 12.87 1.19
N GLU A 358 19.07 12.86 0.01
CA GLU A 358 18.37 13.16 -1.24
C GLU A 358 17.29 12.11 -1.52
N ARG A 359 17.61 10.83 -1.34
CA ARG A 359 16.67 9.71 -1.51
C ARG A 359 15.46 9.81 -0.57
N ALA A 360 15.63 10.37 0.62
CA ALA A 360 14.52 10.64 1.53
C ALA A 360 13.56 11.73 1.02
N ARG A 361 14.05 12.67 0.24
CA ARG A 361 13.32 13.89 -0.15
C ARG A 361 12.75 13.83 -1.56
N PHE A 362 13.45 13.16 -2.47
CA PHE A 362 13.23 13.27 -3.90
C PHE A 362 12.78 11.96 -4.52
N PHE A 363 11.99 12.09 -5.56
CA PHE A 363 11.63 11.00 -6.47
C PHE A 363 12.09 11.34 -7.89
N PRO A 364 12.46 10.35 -8.71
CA PRO A 364 12.70 10.57 -10.13
C PRO A 364 11.49 11.21 -10.81
N ARG A 365 11.70 12.29 -11.59
CA ARG A 365 10.63 12.94 -12.36
C ARG A 365 10.49 12.26 -13.72
N PRO A 366 9.37 11.57 -14.02
CA PRO A 366 9.11 11.01 -15.34
C PRO A 366 9.00 12.09 -16.43
N GLY A 367 9.37 11.75 -17.67
CA GLY A 367 9.17 12.62 -18.82
C GLY A 367 10.17 13.78 -18.96
N VAL A 368 11.22 13.84 -18.14
CA VAL A 368 12.26 14.90 -18.25
C VAL A 368 13.10 14.68 -19.51
N PRO A 369 13.30 15.68 -20.39
CA PRO A 369 14.18 15.58 -21.54
C PRO A 369 15.62 15.21 -21.12
N GLY A 370 16.17 14.14 -21.72
CA GLY A 370 17.52 13.65 -21.40
C GLY A 370 17.63 12.84 -20.09
N GLY A 371 16.54 12.70 -19.33
CA GLY A 371 16.46 11.87 -18.12
C GLY A 371 15.96 10.47 -18.46
N ALA A 372 16.86 9.52 -18.67
CA ALA A 372 16.48 8.13 -18.87
C ALA A 372 16.29 7.44 -17.52
N TRP A 373 15.11 7.56 -16.92
CA TRP A 373 14.75 6.73 -15.78
C TRP A 373 14.40 5.31 -16.24
N PRO A 374 14.85 4.27 -15.54
CA PRO A 374 14.57 2.89 -15.93
C PRO A 374 13.09 2.49 -15.68
N GLY A 375 12.72 1.34 -16.25
CA GLY A 375 11.42 0.73 -16.00
C GLY A 375 10.25 1.55 -16.55
N THR A 376 9.11 1.43 -15.92
CA THR A 376 7.85 2.10 -16.35
C THR A 376 7.89 3.62 -16.23
N LEU A 377 8.86 4.18 -15.48
CA LEU A 377 9.08 5.63 -15.43
C LEU A 377 9.45 6.21 -16.79
N ALA A 378 10.12 5.44 -17.66
CA ALA A 378 10.44 5.86 -19.02
C ALA A 378 9.20 6.04 -19.93
N ALA A 379 8.11 5.35 -19.63
CA ALA A 379 6.82 5.45 -20.34
C ALA A 379 5.79 6.32 -19.61
N SER A 380 6.16 6.86 -18.47
CA SER A 380 5.32 7.74 -17.67
C SER A 380 5.64 9.20 -17.97
N SER A 381 4.67 10.06 -17.77
CA SER A 381 4.82 11.51 -17.82
C SER A 381 4.05 12.17 -16.67
N VAL A 382 4.58 13.29 -16.20
CA VAL A 382 3.95 14.08 -15.15
C VAL A 382 3.87 15.54 -15.55
N LYS A 383 2.85 16.22 -15.04
CA LYS A 383 2.75 17.67 -15.03
C LYS A 383 2.35 18.14 -13.63
N LEU A 384 2.82 19.30 -13.22
CA LEU A 384 2.35 19.98 -12.02
C LEU A 384 1.38 21.07 -12.45
N VAL A 385 0.21 21.11 -11.84
CA VAL A 385 -0.86 22.05 -12.18
C VAL A 385 -1.17 22.92 -10.97
N ASP A 386 -1.27 24.21 -11.18
CA ASP A 386 -1.74 25.14 -10.17
C ASP A 386 -3.23 24.94 -9.93
N PRO A 387 -3.68 24.51 -8.73
CA PRO A 387 -5.09 24.22 -8.50
C PRO A 387 -6.02 25.44 -8.62
N ALA A 388 -5.46 26.65 -8.50
CA ALA A 388 -6.26 27.90 -8.56
C ALA A 388 -6.45 28.40 -9.99
N SER A 389 -5.40 28.34 -10.82
CA SER A 389 -5.46 28.85 -12.20
C SER A 389 -5.66 27.76 -13.26
N GLY A 390 -5.36 26.48 -12.95
CA GLY A 390 -5.32 25.38 -13.91
C GLY A 390 -4.10 25.40 -14.83
N GLU A 391 -3.15 26.31 -14.61
CA GLU A 391 -1.94 26.43 -15.43
C GLU A 391 -0.88 25.39 -15.05
N GLU A 392 -0.16 24.88 -16.05
CA GLU A 392 0.97 23.99 -15.83
C GLU A 392 2.16 24.78 -15.22
N ILE A 393 2.77 24.21 -14.18
CA ILE A 393 3.95 24.73 -13.49
C ILE A 393 5.17 24.02 -14.01
N THR A 394 6.09 24.77 -14.60
CA THR A 394 7.36 24.26 -15.14
C THR A 394 8.58 24.75 -14.37
N GLU A 395 8.41 25.78 -13.55
CA GLU A 395 9.51 26.39 -12.78
C GLU A 395 9.81 25.57 -11.52
N PRO A 396 11.09 25.34 -11.19
CA PRO A 396 11.51 24.71 -9.94
C PRO A 396 11.06 25.51 -8.71
N GLY A 397 10.75 24.80 -7.62
CA GLY A 397 10.41 25.39 -6.33
C GLY A 397 9.01 25.99 -6.21
N ARG A 398 8.18 25.90 -7.27
CA ARG A 398 6.75 26.27 -7.20
C ARG A 398 5.91 25.02 -7.02
N PRO A 399 5.13 24.90 -5.91
CA PRO A 399 4.26 23.76 -5.68
C PRO A 399 3.08 23.71 -6.66
N GLY A 400 2.72 22.52 -7.12
CA GLY A 400 1.54 22.25 -7.93
C GLY A 400 1.00 20.85 -7.69
N GLU A 401 -0.28 20.64 -8.02
CA GLU A 401 -0.88 19.32 -7.97
C GLU A 401 -0.26 18.41 -9.01
N LEU A 402 0.16 17.23 -8.59
CA LEU A 402 0.74 16.23 -9.49
C LEU A 402 -0.35 15.58 -10.34
N HIS A 403 -0.22 15.67 -11.64
CA HIS A 403 -0.96 14.87 -12.60
C HIS A 403 -0.03 13.84 -13.23
N LEU A 404 -0.46 12.57 -13.33
CA LEU A 404 0.36 11.44 -13.77
C LEU A 404 -0.30 10.67 -14.90
N SER A 405 0.45 10.34 -15.95
CA SER A 405 0.05 9.40 -17.01
C SER A 405 1.14 8.35 -17.17
N GLY A 406 0.74 7.09 -17.37
CA GLY A 406 1.70 6.00 -17.56
C GLY A 406 1.10 4.61 -17.41
N PRO A 407 1.92 3.57 -17.62
CA PRO A 407 1.45 2.17 -17.62
C PRO A 407 1.02 1.66 -16.24
N THR A 408 1.37 2.37 -15.16
CA THR A 408 0.97 2.00 -13.79
C THR A 408 -0.39 2.51 -13.39
N VAL A 409 -0.97 3.44 -14.17
CA VAL A 409 -2.22 4.15 -13.84
C VAL A 409 -3.43 3.28 -14.17
N PHE A 410 -4.39 3.23 -13.25
CA PHE A 410 -5.64 2.46 -13.41
C PHE A 410 -6.56 3.04 -14.50
N ALA A 411 -7.59 2.30 -14.87
CA ALA A 411 -8.53 2.72 -15.90
C ALA A 411 -9.68 3.62 -15.40
N GLY A 412 -9.76 3.87 -14.09
CA GLY A 412 -10.83 4.63 -13.45
C GLY A 412 -11.49 3.86 -12.30
N TYR A 413 -12.32 4.57 -11.53
CA TYR A 413 -13.02 3.97 -10.38
C TYR A 413 -14.16 3.04 -10.80
N LEU A 414 -14.48 2.10 -9.93
CA LEU A 414 -15.64 1.23 -10.07
C LEU A 414 -16.91 2.10 -10.17
N ALA A 415 -17.76 1.79 -11.15
CA ALA A 415 -18.98 2.55 -11.39
C ALA A 415 -19.84 2.71 -10.13
N GLY A 416 -20.30 3.93 -9.87
CA GLY A 416 -21.09 4.26 -8.69
C GLY A 416 -20.32 4.42 -7.38
N THR A 417 -18.97 4.44 -7.44
CA THR A 417 -18.12 4.65 -6.25
C THR A 417 -17.38 6.00 -6.25
N ALA A 418 -17.48 6.77 -7.34
CA ALA A 418 -16.92 8.11 -7.44
C ALA A 418 -17.86 9.01 -8.24
N ASP A 419 -17.97 10.28 -7.84
CA ASP A 419 -18.84 11.25 -8.47
C ASP A 419 -18.17 12.00 -9.65
N ALA A 420 -16.83 12.05 -9.66
CA ALA A 420 -16.05 12.74 -10.68
C ALA A 420 -15.08 11.81 -11.38
N ASP A 421 -14.77 12.14 -12.64
CA ASP A 421 -13.69 11.51 -13.39
C ASP A 421 -12.36 11.84 -12.72
N PRO A 422 -11.51 10.83 -12.40
CA PRO A 422 -10.21 11.09 -11.81
C PRO A 422 -9.17 11.64 -12.81
N PHE A 423 -9.50 11.74 -14.08
CA PHE A 423 -8.60 12.20 -15.13
C PHE A 423 -8.88 13.62 -15.58
N ASP A 424 -7.84 14.34 -15.97
CA ASP A 424 -7.99 15.62 -16.66
C ASP A 424 -8.28 15.44 -18.16
N GLU A 425 -8.45 16.56 -18.88
CA GLU A 425 -8.80 16.59 -20.30
C GLU A 425 -7.75 15.90 -21.21
N ASP A 426 -6.49 15.81 -20.75
CA ASP A 426 -5.38 15.14 -21.45
C ASP A 426 -5.22 13.66 -21.04
N GLY A 427 -6.07 13.16 -20.14
CA GLY A 427 -6.06 11.79 -19.64
C GLY A 427 -4.99 11.52 -18.56
N TYR A 428 -4.51 12.55 -17.87
CA TYR A 428 -3.65 12.39 -16.70
C TYR A 428 -4.48 12.21 -15.45
N LEU A 429 -4.10 11.25 -14.60
CA LEU A 429 -4.67 11.07 -13.28
C LEU A 429 -4.39 12.30 -12.41
N ILE A 430 -5.44 12.94 -11.90
CA ILE A 430 -5.39 14.01 -10.91
C ILE A 430 -5.18 13.34 -9.54
N THR A 431 -3.98 13.52 -8.94
CA THR A 431 -3.57 12.69 -7.80
C THR A 431 -4.08 13.19 -6.45
N GLY A 432 -4.38 14.48 -6.33
CA GLY A 432 -4.67 15.15 -5.06
C GLY A 432 -3.41 15.35 -4.20
N ASP A 433 -2.22 15.11 -4.73
CA ASP A 433 -0.94 15.28 -4.06
C ASP A 433 -0.16 16.43 -4.67
N VAL A 434 0.43 17.28 -3.84
CA VAL A 434 1.19 18.46 -4.25
C VAL A 434 2.67 18.16 -4.23
N PHE A 435 3.33 18.49 -5.33
CA PHE A 435 4.77 18.33 -5.51
C PHE A 435 5.42 19.62 -6.01
N GLU A 436 6.73 19.69 -5.93
CA GLU A 436 7.55 20.69 -6.63
C GLU A 436 8.60 19.99 -7.51
N ILE A 437 9.01 20.70 -8.56
CA ILE A 437 10.15 20.33 -9.37
C ILE A 437 11.40 20.75 -8.60
N ASP A 438 12.38 19.85 -8.48
CA ASP A 438 13.62 20.10 -7.75
C ASP A 438 14.82 19.39 -8.41
N GLY A 439 16.01 19.64 -7.86
CA GLY A 439 17.28 19.06 -8.31
C GLY A 439 17.85 19.68 -9.58
N PRO A 440 19.07 19.24 -9.98
CA PRO A 440 19.69 19.69 -11.21
C PRO A 440 18.80 19.43 -12.41
N ASP A 441 18.61 20.44 -13.26
CA ASP A 441 17.80 20.36 -14.48
C ASP A 441 16.34 19.95 -14.26
N GLY A 442 15.82 20.11 -13.03
CA GLY A 442 14.45 19.76 -12.66
C GLY A 442 14.15 18.28 -12.78
N ARG A 443 15.14 17.41 -12.55
CA ARG A 443 15.04 15.96 -12.74
C ARG A 443 14.32 15.22 -11.61
N TYR A 444 14.02 15.89 -10.50
CA TYR A 444 13.36 15.31 -9.34
C TYR A 444 12.01 15.95 -9.06
N LEU A 445 11.17 15.19 -8.39
CA LEU A 445 9.95 15.64 -7.72
C LEU A 445 10.18 15.60 -6.22
N ARG A 446 9.78 16.67 -5.53
CA ARG A 446 9.73 16.72 -4.07
C ARG A 446 8.28 16.78 -3.61
N TYR A 447 7.88 15.84 -2.77
CA TYR A 447 6.54 15.85 -2.18
C TYR A 447 6.39 17.04 -1.23
N VAL A 448 5.29 17.75 -1.31
CA VAL A 448 4.96 18.88 -0.45
C VAL A 448 3.88 18.50 0.55
N ASP A 449 2.67 18.17 0.09
CA ASP A 449 1.54 17.73 0.92
C ASP A 449 0.37 17.21 0.07
N ARG A 450 -0.74 16.88 0.72
CA ARG A 450 -2.04 16.70 0.07
C ARG A 450 -2.66 18.06 -0.26
N ALA A 451 -3.22 18.20 -1.46
CA ALA A 451 -3.88 19.46 -1.88
C ALA A 451 -4.95 19.92 -0.86
N LYS A 452 -5.76 18.99 -0.34
CA LYS A 452 -6.81 19.24 0.66
C LYS A 452 -6.30 19.45 2.09
N ASP A 453 -5.05 19.11 2.38
CA ASP A 453 -4.45 19.23 3.71
C ASP A 453 -3.60 20.49 3.86
N LEU A 454 -3.29 21.18 2.73
CA LEU A 454 -2.63 22.48 2.75
C LEU A 454 -3.43 23.48 3.61
N ILE A 455 -2.73 24.19 4.48
CA ILE A 455 -3.32 25.24 5.32
C ILE A 455 -3.18 26.57 4.58
N ILE A 456 -4.30 27.24 4.33
CA ILE A 456 -4.32 28.51 3.61
C ILE A 456 -4.41 29.66 4.64
N ARG A 457 -3.25 30.18 5.04
CA ARG A 457 -3.13 31.24 6.02
C ARG A 457 -2.83 32.58 5.37
N GLY A 458 -3.79 33.48 5.32
CA GLY A 458 -3.61 34.82 4.74
C GLY A 458 -3.17 34.79 3.27
N GLY A 459 -3.64 33.81 2.48
CA GLY A 459 -3.23 33.60 1.11
C GLY A 459 -1.90 32.86 0.92
N MET A 460 -1.23 32.48 2.01
CA MET A 460 0.00 31.69 1.98
C MET A 460 -0.32 30.22 2.22
N ASN A 461 0.16 29.34 1.32
CA ASN A 461 0.05 27.91 1.49
C ASN A 461 1.11 27.39 2.47
N ILE A 462 0.68 26.67 3.49
CA ILE A 462 1.53 26.02 4.47
C ILE A 462 1.33 24.53 4.33
N ALA A 463 2.41 23.79 4.08
CA ALA A 463 2.41 22.34 4.03
C ALA A 463 2.54 21.74 5.43
N PRO A 464 1.50 21.08 5.98
CA PRO A 464 1.59 20.38 7.24
C PRO A 464 2.74 19.39 7.32
N ALA A 465 3.01 18.65 6.26
CA ALA A 465 4.04 17.62 6.20
C ALA A 465 5.46 18.18 6.46
N GLU A 466 5.75 19.41 6.05
CA GLU A 466 7.02 20.09 6.34
C GLU A 466 7.23 20.26 7.84
N LEU A 467 6.23 20.77 8.54
CA LEU A 467 6.27 21.01 9.99
C LEU A 467 6.27 19.69 10.77
N GLU A 468 5.48 18.71 10.34
CA GLU A 468 5.43 17.36 10.92
C GLU A 468 6.80 16.68 10.85
N SER A 469 7.45 16.75 9.70
CA SER A 469 8.79 16.18 9.49
C SER A 469 9.84 16.80 10.41
N LEU A 470 9.78 18.10 10.63
CA LEU A 470 10.69 18.80 11.55
C LEU A 470 10.38 18.48 13.01
N LEU A 471 9.12 18.58 13.42
CA LEU A 471 8.68 18.32 14.79
C LEU A 471 8.84 16.86 15.22
N ALA A 472 8.83 15.91 14.29
CA ALA A 472 9.24 14.54 14.56
C ALA A 472 10.68 14.43 15.09
N GLY A 473 11.51 15.45 14.87
CA GLY A 473 12.85 15.60 15.46
C GLY A 473 12.87 16.12 16.90
N HIS A 474 11.78 16.67 17.42
CA HIS A 474 11.72 17.25 18.75
C HIS A 474 11.79 16.16 19.85
N PRO A 475 12.60 16.34 20.93
CA PRO A 475 12.82 15.31 21.96
C PRO A 475 11.54 14.84 22.65
N ALA A 476 10.62 15.74 22.95
CA ALA A 476 9.39 15.45 23.67
C ALA A 476 8.24 14.94 22.79
N VAL A 477 8.39 14.89 21.44
CA VAL A 477 7.35 14.48 20.51
C VAL A 477 7.50 13.00 20.15
N VAL A 478 6.43 12.22 20.33
CA VAL A 478 6.32 10.85 19.82
C VAL A 478 5.71 10.88 18.44
N GLU A 479 4.52 11.51 18.33
CA GLU A 479 3.81 11.70 17.07
C GLU A 479 3.26 13.12 17.01
N VAL A 480 3.15 13.65 15.79
CA VAL A 480 2.58 14.98 15.54
C VAL A 480 1.76 14.96 14.25
N ALA A 481 0.64 15.66 14.27
CA ALA A 481 -0.11 16.03 13.09
C ALA A 481 -0.34 17.55 13.11
N ILE A 482 -0.10 18.18 11.97
CA ILE A 482 -0.37 19.60 11.76
C ILE A 482 -1.67 19.72 10.97
N VAL A 483 -2.58 20.56 11.46
CA VAL A 483 -3.87 20.82 10.81
C VAL A 483 -4.21 22.31 10.85
N GLY A 484 -4.98 22.73 9.83
CA GLY A 484 -5.58 24.07 9.82
C GLY A 484 -6.82 24.10 10.71
N TYR A 485 -7.05 25.23 11.38
CA TYR A 485 -8.30 25.54 12.03
C TYR A 485 -8.80 26.92 11.58
N PRO A 486 -10.12 27.15 11.52
CA PRO A 486 -10.70 28.36 10.94
C PRO A 486 -10.28 29.64 11.71
N ASP A 487 -9.97 30.71 10.94
CA ASP A 487 -9.75 32.07 11.45
C ASP A 487 -10.48 33.10 10.59
N GLY A 488 -11.22 33.99 11.22
CA GLY A 488 -12.07 34.98 10.53
C GLY A 488 -11.33 36.03 9.70
N VAL A 489 -10.01 36.18 9.87
CA VAL A 489 -9.17 37.18 9.18
C VAL A 489 -8.21 36.50 8.20
N LEU A 490 -7.58 35.43 8.63
CA LEU A 490 -6.53 34.76 7.87
C LEU A 490 -7.02 33.54 7.06
N GLY A 491 -8.30 33.20 7.17
CA GLY A 491 -8.86 31.97 6.62
C GLY A 491 -8.59 30.78 7.54
N GLU A 492 -7.32 30.39 7.66
CA GLU A 492 -6.90 29.34 8.58
C GLU A 492 -5.67 29.75 9.40
N ARG A 493 -5.50 29.07 10.54
CA ARG A 493 -4.29 29.09 11.38
C ARG A 493 -3.76 27.69 11.60
N VAL A 494 -2.51 27.59 12.02
CA VAL A 494 -1.79 26.33 12.22
C VAL A 494 -1.98 25.81 13.63
N CYS A 495 -2.47 24.58 13.77
CA CYS A 495 -2.54 23.84 15.03
C CYS A 495 -1.61 22.63 14.98
N ALA A 496 -0.77 22.46 16.00
CA ALA A 496 -0.02 21.24 16.25
C ALA A 496 -0.85 20.32 17.17
N VAL A 497 -1.15 19.12 16.72
CA VAL A 497 -1.75 18.04 17.53
C VAL A 497 -0.66 17.03 17.84
N VAL A 498 -0.30 16.88 19.11
CA VAL A 498 0.90 16.13 19.53
C VAL A 498 0.52 15.02 20.50
N ALA A 499 1.04 13.82 20.23
CA ALA A 499 1.14 12.76 21.23
C ALA A 499 2.56 12.83 21.83
N PRO A 500 2.71 13.35 23.04
CA PRO A 500 4.03 13.63 23.61
C PRO A 500 4.59 12.40 24.36
N ARG A 501 5.93 12.41 24.54
CA ARG A 501 6.65 11.51 25.45
C ARG A 501 6.77 12.11 26.85
N ASP A 502 7.05 13.41 26.88
CA ASP A 502 7.28 14.22 28.06
C ASP A 502 6.44 15.50 27.94
N ASP A 503 6.36 16.28 28.99
CA ASP A 503 5.66 17.57 28.97
C ASP A 503 6.18 18.44 27.82
N VAL A 504 5.26 18.94 27.01
CA VAL A 504 5.53 19.80 25.85
C VAL A 504 4.54 20.95 25.83
N ASP A 505 5.03 22.14 25.54
CA ASP A 505 4.22 23.34 25.38
C ASP A 505 4.42 23.97 23.99
N LEU A 506 3.50 24.87 23.62
CA LEU A 506 3.56 25.53 22.32
C LEU A 506 4.85 26.34 22.13
N PRO A 507 5.35 27.13 23.15
CA PRO A 507 6.61 27.85 23.04
C PRO A 507 7.79 26.93 22.67
N SER A 508 7.93 25.75 23.27
CA SER A 508 9.03 24.85 23.01
C SER A 508 9.02 24.33 21.56
N LEU A 509 7.83 24.00 21.01
CA LEU A 509 7.68 23.58 19.62
C LEU A 509 8.01 24.72 18.65
N VAL A 510 7.53 25.93 18.96
CA VAL A 510 7.77 27.12 18.15
C VAL A 510 9.26 27.48 18.13
N ASP A 511 9.92 27.45 19.27
CA ASP A 511 11.35 27.77 19.36
C ASP A 511 12.19 26.71 18.65
N PHE A 512 11.84 25.45 18.78
CA PHE A 512 12.47 24.37 18.01
C PHE A 512 12.36 24.58 16.48
N LEU A 513 11.19 24.98 15.99
CA LEU A 513 10.98 25.29 14.56
C LEU A 513 11.75 26.55 14.14
N LYS A 514 11.84 27.59 14.97
CA LYS A 514 12.65 28.79 14.71
C LYS A 514 14.14 28.45 14.60
N GLU A 515 14.66 27.57 15.44
CA GLU A 515 16.04 27.08 15.35
C GLU A 515 16.32 26.36 14.03
N LYS A 516 15.30 25.74 13.42
CA LYS A 516 15.38 25.17 12.07
C LYS A 516 15.24 26.19 10.95
N GLY A 517 15.04 27.46 11.26
CA GLY A 517 14.92 28.52 10.27
C GLY A 517 13.57 28.65 9.59
N ILE A 518 12.51 28.07 10.17
CA ILE A 518 11.15 28.11 9.61
C ILE A 518 10.59 29.53 9.63
N ALA A 519 9.97 29.94 8.51
CA ALA A 519 9.32 31.25 8.38
C ALA A 519 8.19 31.42 9.41
N SER A 520 8.11 32.63 10.01
CA SER A 520 7.21 32.89 11.13
C SER A 520 5.73 32.66 10.84
N TYR A 521 5.28 32.84 9.60
CA TYR A 521 3.88 32.61 9.21
C TYR A 521 3.47 31.13 9.21
N LYS A 522 4.44 30.20 9.18
CA LYS A 522 4.23 28.75 9.25
C LYS A 522 4.15 28.20 10.68
N LEU A 523 4.59 28.97 11.68
CA LEU A 523 4.69 28.49 13.05
C LEU A 523 3.31 28.17 13.63
N PRO A 524 3.17 27.08 14.41
CA PRO A 524 1.92 26.75 15.09
C PRO A 524 1.50 27.86 16.06
N GLU A 525 0.20 28.16 16.06
CA GLU A 525 -0.44 29.15 16.93
C GLU A 525 -1.32 28.49 18.01
N ARG A 526 -1.55 27.18 17.87
CA ARG A 526 -2.31 26.36 18.82
C ARG A 526 -1.62 25.00 19.00
N LEU A 527 -1.70 24.45 20.21
CA LEU A 527 -1.24 23.11 20.56
C LEU A 527 -2.40 22.34 21.19
N GLU A 528 -2.64 21.13 20.68
CA GLU A 528 -3.52 20.15 21.28
C GLU A 528 -2.71 18.91 21.68
N ILE A 529 -2.90 18.46 22.90
CA ILE A 529 -2.26 17.24 23.42
C ILE A 529 -3.27 16.10 23.33
N VAL A 530 -2.83 14.99 22.75
CA VAL A 530 -3.63 13.75 22.62
C VAL A 530 -2.83 12.57 23.13
N GLU A 531 -3.52 11.54 23.61
CA GLU A 531 -2.88 10.28 24.00
C GLU A 531 -2.34 9.53 22.75
N ALA A 532 -3.11 9.52 21.66
CA ALA A 532 -2.73 8.95 20.36
C ALA A 532 -3.46 9.68 19.23
N LEU A 533 -2.82 9.74 18.06
CA LEU A 533 -3.43 10.29 16.86
C LEU A 533 -4.45 9.30 16.26
N PRO A 534 -5.65 9.76 15.84
CA PRO A 534 -6.65 8.89 15.22
C PRO A 534 -6.15 8.34 13.89
N ARG A 535 -6.41 7.03 13.64
CA ARG A 535 -5.96 6.34 12.44
C ARG A 535 -7.08 5.53 11.81
N ASN A 536 -7.01 5.38 10.48
CA ASN A 536 -7.88 4.45 9.77
C ASN A 536 -7.38 3.00 9.88
N ALA A 537 -8.14 2.06 9.31
CA ALA A 537 -7.85 0.63 9.31
C ALA A 537 -6.49 0.23 8.69
N VAL A 538 -5.90 1.09 7.86
CA VAL A 538 -4.58 0.90 7.24
C VAL A 538 -3.48 1.73 7.92
N GLY A 539 -3.75 2.31 9.09
CA GLY A 539 -2.77 3.02 9.92
C GLY A 539 -2.53 4.49 9.55
N LYS A 540 -3.25 5.06 8.59
CA LYS A 540 -3.11 6.46 8.19
C LYS A 540 -3.81 7.41 9.17
N ILE A 541 -3.15 8.51 9.55
CA ILE A 541 -3.71 9.55 10.43
C ILE A 541 -4.94 10.20 9.77
N LEU A 542 -6.02 10.33 10.53
CA LEU A 542 -7.28 10.95 10.12
C LEU A 542 -7.29 12.44 10.48
N LYS A 543 -6.62 13.27 9.65
CA LYS A 543 -6.54 14.73 9.88
C LYS A 543 -7.91 15.41 9.90
N ARG A 544 -8.92 14.88 9.17
CA ARG A 544 -10.28 15.39 9.23
C ARG A 544 -10.85 15.31 10.65
N ASP A 545 -10.72 14.16 11.30
CA ASP A 545 -11.24 13.95 12.64
C ASP A 545 -10.55 14.87 13.67
N LEU A 546 -9.28 15.23 13.40
CA LEU A 546 -8.55 16.22 14.20
C LEU A 546 -9.11 17.64 14.00
N ARG A 547 -9.39 18.03 12.73
CA ARG A 547 -9.98 19.36 12.44
C ARG A 547 -11.38 19.53 13.03
N GLU A 548 -12.20 18.47 13.04
CA GLU A 548 -13.56 18.50 13.61
C GLU A 548 -13.57 18.70 15.14
N ARG A 549 -12.44 18.51 15.81
CA ARG A 549 -12.27 18.71 17.28
C ARG A 549 -11.77 20.10 17.67
N LEU A 550 -11.30 20.89 16.69
CA LEU A 550 -10.70 22.22 16.92
C LEU A 550 -11.72 23.35 16.80
#